data_b6bb230bb99fe988b7ef3bd957771690
#
_entry.id   b6bb230bb99fe988b7ef3bd957771690
#
_cell.length_a   1.000
_cell.length_b   1.000
_cell.length_c   1.000
_cell.angle_alpha   90.00
_cell.angle_beta   90.00
_cell.angle_gamma   90.00
#
_symmetry.space_group_name_H-M   'P 1'
#
loop_
_entity.id
_entity.type
_entity.pdbx_description
1 polymer ?
#
loop_
_entity_poly.entity_id
_entity_poly.type
_entity_poly.pdbx_seq_one_letter_code
_entity_poly.pdbx_strand_id
1 'polypeptide(L)'
;MDRLSTLIAAAALVGCNTRAEPAGSAPARTDGAKVVPVQTASTDAFCDVHAGDASGDVFRWPELTGGAAPAGGTGWRWVNVWATWCKPCIAEMPRITAQRDKLIAAGKRVELTFVSIDDSDGEVAEFRKAHPELPVSLRIAGNNQRVAWLRSLHLSDGAIPINLFVSPASRLRCARAGEIREQDVAMVDRLLAE
;
A
#
# COMPACT_ATOMS: atom_id res chain seq x y z
N MET A 1 -19.95 39.51 -63.22
CA MET A 1 -19.82 39.06 -64.63
C MET A 1 -19.87 37.57 -64.58
N ASP A 2 -21.01 37.17 -65.04
CA ASP A 2 -21.41 36.02 -65.86
C ASP A 2 -21.41 34.67 -65.26
N ARG A 3 -22.63 34.27 -65.08
CA ARG A 3 -23.59 33.34 -65.73
C ARG A 3 -23.37 31.87 -65.34
N LEU A 4 -24.28 31.30 -64.59
CA LEU A 4 -25.49 30.63 -65.05
C LEU A 4 -25.25 29.42 -65.98
N SER A 5 -25.52 28.24 -65.53
CA SER A 5 -26.24 27.24 -66.34
C SER A 5 -26.79 26.13 -65.46
N THR A 6 -28.08 26.10 -65.45
CA THR A 6 -29.01 25.07 -64.97
C THR A 6 -28.99 23.91 -65.93
N LEU A 7 -29.03 22.68 -65.46
CA LEU A 7 -29.56 21.53 -66.17
C LEU A 7 -30.39 20.66 -65.29
N ILE A 8 -31.66 20.62 -65.56
CA ILE A 8 -32.69 19.73 -65.01
C ILE A 8 -32.63 18.45 -65.83
N ALA A 9 -32.60 17.32 -65.18
CA ALA A 9 -32.94 16.04 -65.78
C ALA A 9 -33.86 15.27 -64.84
N ALA A 10 -35.09 15.14 -65.29
CA ALA A 10 -36.09 14.25 -64.71
C ALA A 10 -35.89 12.84 -65.26
N ALA A 11 -36.05 11.83 -64.49
CA ALA A 11 -36.66 10.57 -64.91
C ALA A 11 -36.83 9.51 -63.78
N ALA A 12 -38.03 9.06 -63.71
CA ALA A 12 -38.51 7.70 -63.56
C ALA A 12 -38.54 7.07 -62.15
N LEU A 13 -39.75 7.05 -61.63
CA LEU A 13 -40.27 6.18 -60.60
C LEU A 13 -40.32 4.73 -61.12
N VAL A 14 -39.58 3.84 -60.48
CA VAL A 14 -39.83 2.40 -60.54
C VAL A 14 -40.18 1.98 -59.14
N GLY A 15 -41.43 1.67 -58.94
CA GLY A 15 -41.90 1.08 -57.68
C GLY A 15 -41.46 -0.39 -57.57
N CYS A 16 -40.75 -0.69 -56.53
CA CYS A 16 -40.63 -2.05 -56.03
C CYS A 16 -41.29 -2.14 -54.66
N ASN A 17 -42.41 -2.79 -54.72
CA ASN A 17 -43.17 -3.20 -53.51
C ASN A 17 -42.41 -4.32 -52.79
N THR A 18 -41.65 -4.01 -51.78
CA THR A 18 -41.07 -5.03 -50.89
C THR A 18 -41.85 -5.06 -49.60
N ARG A 19 -42.53 -6.17 -49.42
CA ARG A 19 -43.26 -6.64 -48.25
C ARG A 19 -42.33 -6.62 -47.04
N ALA A 20 -42.67 -5.84 -46.03
CA ALA A 20 -41.97 -5.81 -44.77
C ALA A 20 -42.20 -7.13 -44.02
N GLU A 21 -41.17 -7.91 -43.83
CA GLU A 21 -41.15 -8.99 -42.85
C GLU A 21 -41.03 -8.41 -41.44
N PRO A 22 -41.72 -8.98 -40.43
CA PRO A 22 -41.60 -8.52 -39.07
C PRO A 22 -40.20 -8.83 -38.53
N ALA A 23 -39.50 -7.79 -38.09
CA ALA A 23 -38.21 -7.90 -37.45
C ALA A 23 -38.34 -8.80 -36.19
N GLY A 24 -37.74 -9.96 -36.26
CA GLY A 24 -37.56 -10.84 -35.09
C GLY A 24 -36.80 -10.11 -34.01
N SER A 25 -37.38 -10.07 -32.81
CA SER A 25 -36.76 -9.57 -31.61
C SER A 25 -35.47 -10.34 -31.36
N ALA A 26 -34.33 -9.70 -31.52
CA ALA A 26 -33.06 -10.23 -31.06
C ALA A 26 -33.12 -10.37 -29.53
N PRO A 27 -32.74 -11.51 -28.95
CA PRO A 27 -32.65 -11.62 -27.49
C PRO A 27 -31.62 -10.64 -26.96
N ALA A 28 -32.04 -9.81 -26.01
CA ALA A 28 -31.14 -8.95 -25.26
C ALA A 28 -30.04 -9.82 -24.61
N ARG A 29 -28.81 -9.68 -25.07
CA ARG A 29 -27.66 -10.24 -24.38
C ARG A 29 -27.51 -9.48 -23.08
N THR A 30 -28.04 -10.02 -22.01
CA THR A 30 -27.61 -9.66 -20.67
C THR A 30 -26.22 -10.25 -20.48
N ASP A 31 -25.19 -9.52 -20.90
CA ASP A 31 -23.83 -9.76 -20.44
C ASP A 31 -23.84 -9.42 -18.95
N GLY A 32 -24.22 -10.41 -18.14
CA GLY A 32 -23.98 -10.40 -16.72
C GLY A 32 -22.48 -10.35 -16.54
N ALA A 33 -21.94 -9.15 -16.32
CA ALA A 33 -20.57 -9.01 -15.86
C ALA A 33 -20.45 -9.90 -14.61
N LYS A 34 -19.77 -11.04 -14.74
CA LYS A 34 -19.37 -11.85 -13.61
C LYS A 34 -18.50 -10.92 -12.76
N VAL A 35 -19.06 -10.39 -11.69
CA VAL A 35 -18.30 -9.77 -10.62
C VAL A 35 -17.45 -10.91 -10.07
N VAL A 36 -16.21 -10.99 -10.55
CA VAL A 36 -15.19 -11.83 -9.93
C VAL A 36 -15.04 -11.24 -8.53
N PRO A 37 -15.36 -11.98 -7.46
CA PRO A 37 -15.13 -11.47 -6.12
C PRO A 37 -13.64 -11.17 -6.02
N VAL A 38 -13.28 -9.90 -5.75
CA VAL A 38 -11.92 -9.54 -5.37
C VAL A 38 -11.66 -10.36 -4.12
N GLN A 39 -10.87 -11.41 -4.25
CA GLN A 39 -10.42 -12.18 -3.09
C GLN A 39 -9.61 -11.21 -2.24
N THR A 40 -10.24 -10.71 -1.18
CA THR A 40 -9.52 -9.94 -0.17
C THR A 40 -8.50 -10.89 0.43
N ALA A 41 -7.22 -10.63 0.16
CA ALA A 41 -6.13 -11.40 0.75
C ALA A 41 -6.38 -11.54 2.25
N SER A 42 -6.17 -12.72 2.80
CA SER A 42 -6.26 -12.92 4.24
C SER A 42 -5.08 -12.24 4.93
N THR A 43 -5.21 -11.90 6.20
CA THR A 43 -4.11 -11.36 7.00
C THR A 43 -2.91 -12.32 7.01
N ASP A 44 -3.18 -13.65 7.05
CA ASP A 44 -2.15 -14.69 6.95
C ASP A 44 -1.40 -14.67 5.61
N ALA A 45 -2.05 -14.31 4.51
CA ALA A 45 -1.40 -14.20 3.21
C ALA A 45 -0.63 -12.88 3.04
N PHE A 46 -0.94 -11.88 3.85
CA PHE A 46 -0.30 -10.58 3.82
C PHE A 46 0.94 -10.53 4.72
N CYS A 47 0.91 -11.13 5.90
CA CYS A 47 1.98 -11.11 6.88
C CYS A 47 2.89 -12.33 6.73
N ASP A 48 4.20 -12.15 6.73
CA ASP A 48 5.16 -13.25 6.83
C ASP A 48 5.17 -13.86 8.23
N VAL A 49 4.87 -13.04 9.24
CA VAL A 49 4.59 -13.46 10.62
C VAL A 49 3.26 -12.85 11.03
N HIS A 50 2.29 -13.69 11.40
CA HIS A 50 0.97 -13.25 11.84
C HIS A 50 0.61 -13.90 13.17
N ALA A 51 0.06 -13.12 14.08
CA ALA A 51 -0.40 -13.59 15.37
C ALA A 51 -1.77 -12.99 15.73
N GLY A 52 -2.63 -13.77 16.33
CA GLY A 52 -3.89 -13.31 16.91
C GLY A 52 -3.68 -12.39 18.13
N ASP A 53 -4.74 -11.75 18.60
CA ASP A 53 -4.70 -10.69 19.62
C ASP A 53 -3.95 -11.03 20.90
N ALA A 54 -4.08 -12.26 21.38
CA ALA A 54 -3.48 -12.69 22.62
C ALA A 54 -2.15 -13.46 22.45
N SER A 55 -1.78 -13.83 21.21
CA SER A 55 -0.70 -14.81 20.95
C SER A 55 0.59 -14.20 20.40
N GLY A 56 0.59 -12.95 19.95
CA GLY A 56 1.78 -12.31 19.41
C GLY A 56 2.88 -12.12 20.44
N ASP A 57 4.14 -12.21 20.00
CA ASP A 57 5.29 -11.97 20.86
C ASP A 57 5.32 -10.55 21.39
N VAL A 58 5.90 -10.38 22.58
CA VAL A 58 6.10 -9.06 23.15
C VAL A 58 7.12 -8.30 22.31
N PHE A 59 6.66 -7.22 21.67
CA PHE A 59 7.54 -6.36 20.90
C PHE A 59 8.48 -5.59 21.83
N ARG A 60 9.76 -5.62 21.50
CA ARG A 60 10.81 -4.84 22.16
C ARG A 60 11.61 -4.10 21.10
N TRP A 61 11.93 -2.86 21.38
CA TRP A 61 12.84 -2.10 20.54
C TRP A 61 14.26 -2.68 20.64
N PRO A 62 15.03 -2.68 19.54
CA PRO A 62 16.46 -2.90 19.62
C PRO A 62 17.12 -1.66 20.25
N GLU A 63 18.41 -1.71 20.46
CA GLU A 63 19.17 -0.49 20.78
C GLU A 63 19.13 0.47 19.57
N LEU A 64 18.70 1.71 19.81
CA LEU A 64 18.48 2.72 18.78
C LEU A 64 19.40 3.91 18.99
N THR A 65 19.78 4.56 17.87
CA THR A 65 20.44 5.86 17.80
C THR A 65 19.57 6.87 17.06
N GLY A 66 19.97 8.13 17.05
CA GLY A 66 19.22 9.20 16.38
C GLY A 66 18.02 9.74 17.17
N GLY A 67 17.77 9.18 18.36
CA GLY A 67 16.68 9.60 19.25
C GLY A 67 16.27 8.51 20.22
N ALA A 68 15.33 8.83 21.09
CA ALA A 68 14.75 7.85 22.02
C ALA A 68 13.74 6.95 21.30
N ALA A 69 13.70 5.67 21.68
CA ALA A 69 12.63 4.79 21.27
C ALA A 69 11.27 5.37 21.69
N PRO A 70 10.23 5.31 20.82
CA PRO A 70 8.90 5.77 21.19
C PRO A 70 8.41 5.05 22.43
N ALA A 71 7.91 5.82 23.40
CA ALA A 71 7.31 5.25 24.61
C ALA A 71 6.08 4.42 24.22
N GLY A 72 5.84 3.33 24.95
CA GLY A 72 4.63 2.55 24.77
C GLY A 72 3.39 3.41 24.95
N GLY A 73 2.51 3.40 23.94
CA GLY A 73 1.27 4.18 23.92
C GLY A 73 0.03 3.28 23.94
N THR A 74 -1.15 3.90 23.95
CA THR A 74 -2.45 3.23 23.87
C THR A 74 -2.92 2.99 22.44
N GLY A 75 -2.06 3.26 21.45
CA GLY A 75 -2.32 3.10 20.02
C GLY A 75 -1.50 1.98 19.39
N TRP A 76 -1.85 1.71 18.15
CA TRP A 76 -1.05 0.85 17.30
C TRP A 76 0.29 1.49 16.97
N ARG A 77 1.34 0.68 16.84
CA ARG A 77 2.63 1.11 16.32
C ARG A 77 2.89 0.42 15.00
N TRP A 78 3.12 1.24 13.98
CA TRP A 78 3.59 0.81 12.68
C TRP A 78 5.06 1.15 12.59
N VAL A 79 5.92 0.14 12.55
CA VAL A 79 7.37 0.32 12.44
C VAL A 79 7.79 -0.06 11.04
N ASN A 80 8.41 0.88 10.33
CA ASN A 80 8.95 0.65 8.99
C ASN A 80 10.48 0.60 9.06
N VAL A 81 11.03 -0.56 8.70
CA VAL A 81 12.49 -0.78 8.66
C VAL A 81 12.99 -0.56 7.25
N TRP A 82 13.97 0.30 7.10
CA TRP A 82 14.45 0.79 5.82
C TRP A 82 15.96 1.06 5.80
N ALA A 83 16.52 1.52 4.67
CA ALA A 83 17.86 2.08 4.57
C ALA A 83 17.93 3.13 3.45
N THR A 84 18.93 4.01 3.51
CA THR A 84 19.15 5.08 2.52
C THR A 84 19.41 4.57 1.11
N TRP A 85 19.93 3.37 0.97
CA TRP A 85 20.19 2.69 -0.31
C TRP A 85 19.00 1.84 -0.81
N CYS A 86 17.95 1.71 -0.01
CA CYS A 86 16.76 0.91 -0.35
C CYS A 86 15.75 1.71 -1.16
N LYS A 87 15.84 1.66 -2.47
CA LYS A 87 14.92 2.38 -3.37
C LYS A 87 13.43 2.08 -3.12
N PRO A 88 12.98 0.80 -2.98
CA PRO A 88 11.57 0.52 -2.69
C PRO A 88 11.13 1.06 -1.34
N CYS A 89 12.00 1.07 -0.32
CA CYS A 89 11.70 1.67 0.97
C CYS A 89 11.40 3.17 0.85
N ILE A 90 12.28 3.90 0.15
CA ILE A 90 12.12 5.33 -0.08
C ILE A 90 10.82 5.63 -0.84
N ALA A 91 10.52 4.83 -1.86
CA ALA A 91 9.33 4.98 -2.68
C ALA A 91 8.02 4.74 -1.90
N GLU A 92 8.00 3.87 -0.89
CA GLU A 92 6.80 3.62 -0.08
C GLU A 92 6.55 4.67 1.02
N MET A 93 7.59 5.37 1.51
CA MET A 93 7.49 6.29 2.65
C MET A 93 6.36 7.33 2.53
N PRO A 94 6.20 8.04 1.39
CA PRO A 94 5.10 9.00 1.25
C PRO A 94 3.73 8.33 1.36
N ARG A 95 3.58 7.14 0.79
CA ARG A 95 2.32 6.36 0.79
C ARG A 95 1.93 5.94 2.20
N ILE A 96 2.86 5.31 2.92
CA ILE A 96 2.56 4.83 4.28
C ILE A 96 2.36 5.97 5.27
N THR A 97 3.05 7.11 5.07
CA THR A 97 2.83 8.33 5.83
C THR A 97 1.42 8.87 5.59
N ALA A 98 1.01 9.01 4.33
CA ALA A 98 -0.34 9.44 3.99
C ALA A 98 -1.42 8.48 4.52
N GLN A 99 -1.15 7.18 4.51
CA GLN A 99 -2.08 6.19 5.07
C GLN A 99 -2.20 6.31 6.60
N ARG A 100 -1.08 6.49 7.31
CA ARG A 100 -1.10 6.78 8.74
C ARG A 100 -1.94 8.03 9.04
N ASP A 101 -1.79 9.10 8.26
CA ASP A 101 -2.53 10.35 8.44
C ASP A 101 -4.04 10.17 8.22
N LYS A 102 -4.45 9.38 7.22
CA LYS A 102 -5.84 9.00 7.00
C LYS A 102 -6.41 8.22 8.18
N LEU A 103 -5.66 7.28 8.73
CA LEU A 103 -6.07 6.52 9.92
C LEU A 103 -6.28 7.43 11.14
N ILE A 104 -5.36 8.37 11.37
CA ILE A 104 -5.48 9.35 12.45
C ILE A 104 -6.72 10.24 12.23
N ALA A 105 -6.94 10.73 11.01
CA ALA A 105 -8.12 11.52 10.66
C ALA A 105 -9.44 10.75 10.86
N ALA A 106 -9.40 9.42 10.71
CA ALA A 106 -10.51 8.51 11.00
C ALA A 106 -10.65 8.14 12.50
N GLY A 107 -9.89 8.81 13.39
CA GLY A 107 -9.96 8.61 14.85
C GLY A 107 -9.15 7.41 15.36
N LYS A 108 -8.36 6.77 14.52
CA LYS A 108 -7.45 5.69 14.97
C LYS A 108 -6.20 6.26 15.63
N ARG A 109 -5.70 5.58 16.64
CA ARG A 109 -4.42 5.92 17.28
C ARG A 109 -3.33 5.06 16.69
N VAL A 110 -2.58 5.62 15.75
CA VAL A 110 -1.49 4.94 15.04
C VAL A 110 -0.24 5.81 15.07
N GLU A 111 0.85 5.27 15.57
CA GLU A 111 2.18 5.87 15.53
C GLU A 111 3.00 5.16 14.44
N LEU A 112 3.52 5.92 13.46
CA LEU A 112 4.43 5.42 12.44
C LEU A 112 5.84 5.85 12.77
N THR A 113 6.74 4.86 12.92
CA THR A 113 8.15 5.06 13.25
C THR A 113 9.01 4.45 12.15
N PHE A 114 9.92 5.26 11.59
CA PHE A 114 10.92 4.78 10.65
C PHE A 114 12.21 4.41 11.39
N VAL A 115 12.77 3.25 11.05
CA VAL A 115 13.99 2.72 11.67
C VAL A 115 14.95 2.29 10.59
N SER A 116 16.06 3.00 10.47
CA SER A 116 17.11 2.70 9.50
C SER A 116 17.99 1.54 9.97
N ILE A 117 18.47 0.78 9.00
CA ILE A 117 19.51 -0.25 9.18
C ILE A 117 20.84 0.14 8.52
N ASP A 118 21.03 1.41 8.19
CA ASP A 118 22.31 1.92 7.69
C ASP A 118 23.42 1.71 8.72
N ASP A 119 24.67 1.69 8.27
CA ASP A 119 25.81 1.39 9.15
C ASP A 119 26.16 2.54 10.09
N SER A 120 25.82 3.78 9.73
CA SER A 120 26.14 4.97 10.54
C SER A 120 25.00 6.00 10.59
N ASP A 121 24.97 6.79 11.65
CA ASP A 121 24.08 7.95 11.77
C ASP A 121 24.42 9.04 10.74
N GLY A 122 25.68 9.08 10.28
CA GLY A 122 26.14 10.01 9.25
C GLY A 122 25.45 9.76 7.91
N GLU A 123 25.28 8.50 7.50
CA GLU A 123 24.57 8.15 6.25
C GLU A 123 23.12 8.61 6.27
N VAL A 124 22.43 8.35 7.38
CA VAL A 124 21.04 8.81 7.57
C VAL A 124 20.96 10.33 7.59
N ALA A 125 21.90 11.01 8.24
CA ALA A 125 21.93 12.46 8.31
C ALA A 125 22.18 13.11 6.95
N GLU A 126 23.13 12.59 6.16
CA GLU A 126 23.40 13.09 4.80
C GLU A 126 22.21 12.84 3.86
N PHE A 127 21.62 11.64 3.93
CA PHE A 127 20.42 11.34 3.18
C PHE A 127 19.29 12.32 3.48
N ARG A 128 19.06 12.65 4.76
CA ARG A 128 18.03 13.60 5.17
C ARG A 128 18.27 15.03 4.71
N LYS A 129 19.53 15.46 4.59
CA LYS A 129 19.86 16.77 4.01
C LYS A 129 19.42 16.86 2.54
N ALA A 130 19.59 15.76 1.81
CA ALA A 130 19.18 15.68 0.41
C ALA A 130 17.66 15.47 0.24
N HIS A 131 16.98 14.92 1.26
CA HIS A 131 15.57 14.56 1.25
C HIS A 131 14.84 15.12 2.48
N PRO A 132 14.75 16.45 2.65
CA PRO A 132 14.15 17.08 3.83
C PRO A 132 12.62 16.80 3.95
N GLU A 133 11.98 16.42 2.85
CA GLU A 133 10.57 16.05 2.76
C GLU A 133 10.25 14.69 3.39
N LEU A 134 11.27 13.84 3.58
CA LEU A 134 11.07 12.50 4.15
C LEU A 134 11.05 12.53 5.68
N PRO A 135 10.36 11.55 6.31
CA PRO A 135 10.21 11.51 7.76
C PRO A 135 11.54 11.38 8.50
N VAL A 136 11.55 11.82 9.75
CA VAL A 136 12.65 11.54 10.68
C VAL A 136 12.73 10.05 10.94
N SER A 137 13.95 9.51 10.98
CA SER A 137 14.20 8.11 11.26
C SER A 137 15.13 7.93 12.45
N LEU A 138 14.86 6.92 13.25
CA LEU A 138 15.81 6.32 14.17
C LEU A 138 16.71 5.35 13.40
N ARG A 139 17.79 4.87 14.01
CA ARG A 139 18.66 3.85 13.43
C ARG A 139 18.98 2.76 14.45
N ILE A 140 19.09 1.51 14.01
CA ILE A 140 19.53 0.40 14.87
C ILE A 140 21.03 0.53 15.13
N ALA A 141 21.43 0.40 16.40
CA ALA A 141 22.80 0.59 16.86
C ALA A 141 23.72 -0.59 16.48
N GLY A 142 23.87 -0.86 15.17
CA GLY A 142 24.84 -1.84 14.65
C GLY A 142 24.26 -3.17 14.19
N ASN A 143 25.04 -3.87 13.38
CA ASN A 143 24.59 -5.06 12.66
C ASN A 143 24.22 -6.23 13.58
N ASN A 144 24.97 -6.44 14.66
CA ASN A 144 24.67 -7.55 15.58
C ASN A 144 23.31 -7.34 16.25
N GLN A 145 22.98 -6.11 16.63
CA GLN A 145 21.68 -5.73 17.19
C GLN A 145 20.56 -5.97 16.18
N ARG A 146 20.79 -5.56 14.92
CA ARG A 146 19.85 -5.78 13.83
C ARG A 146 19.52 -7.27 13.64
N VAL A 147 20.55 -8.11 13.51
CA VAL A 147 20.37 -9.54 13.29
C VAL A 147 19.64 -10.20 14.48
N ALA A 148 20.04 -9.88 15.71
CA ALA A 148 19.40 -10.42 16.91
C ALA A 148 17.94 -9.99 17.00
N TRP A 149 17.65 -8.72 16.70
CA TRP A 149 16.30 -8.17 16.74
C TRP A 149 15.39 -8.80 15.67
N LEU A 150 15.83 -8.89 14.42
CA LEU A 150 15.05 -9.51 13.35
C LEU A 150 14.75 -10.97 13.65
N ARG A 151 15.70 -11.72 14.21
CA ARG A 151 15.46 -13.09 14.64
C ARG A 151 14.41 -13.19 15.76
N SER A 152 14.40 -12.24 16.69
CA SER A 152 13.38 -12.19 17.75
C SER A 152 11.97 -11.90 17.23
N LEU A 153 11.86 -11.41 15.98
CA LEU A 153 10.60 -11.18 15.28
C LEU A 153 10.28 -12.30 14.28
N HIS A 154 11.01 -13.41 14.30
CA HIS A 154 10.91 -14.54 13.38
C HIS A 154 11.18 -14.17 11.89
N LEU A 155 11.96 -13.12 11.68
CA LEU A 155 12.38 -12.68 10.34
C LEU A 155 13.82 -13.13 10.09
N SER A 156 14.02 -14.03 9.12
CA SER A 156 15.32 -14.66 8.87
C SER A 156 16.24 -13.81 7.99
N ASP A 157 15.71 -13.11 7.00
CA ASP A 157 16.50 -12.66 5.86
C ASP A 157 16.82 -11.16 5.84
N GLY A 158 16.18 -10.38 6.71
CA GLY A 158 16.41 -8.94 6.78
C GLY A 158 16.19 -8.18 5.47
N ALA A 159 15.46 -8.76 4.53
CA ALA A 159 15.06 -8.10 3.29
C ALA A 159 14.17 -6.91 3.63
N ILE A 160 14.57 -5.72 3.21
CA ILE A 160 13.83 -4.48 3.44
C ILE A 160 13.11 -4.02 2.18
N PRO A 161 12.00 -3.27 2.33
CA PRO A 161 11.42 -2.76 3.59
C PRO A 161 10.78 -3.86 4.44
N ILE A 162 10.75 -3.65 5.77
CA ILE A 162 9.95 -4.49 6.68
C ILE A 162 8.94 -3.59 7.36
N ASN A 163 7.69 -4.02 7.37
CA ASN A 163 6.61 -3.34 8.05
C ASN A 163 6.14 -4.19 9.23
N LEU A 164 6.24 -3.65 10.45
CA LEU A 164 5.79 -4.31 11.67
C LEU A 164 4.56 -3.59 12.22
N PHE A 165 3.54 -4.36 12.55
CA PHE A 165 2.32 -3.85 13.15
C PHE A 165 2.22 -4.40 14.57
N VAL A 166 2.34 -3.49 15.54
CA VAL A 166 2.38 -3.81 16.97
C VAL A 166 1.14 -3.26 17.63
N SER A 167 0.42 -4.11 18.34
CA SER A 167 -0.82 -3.74 19.02
C SER A 167 -0.59 -2.78 20.19
N PRO A 168 -1.66 -2.12 20.71
CA PRO A 168 -1.58 -1.30 21.92
C PRO A 168 -1.05 -2.08 23.15
N ALA A 169 -1.25 -3.39 23.18
CA ALA A 169 -0.70 -4.28 24.22
C ALA A 169 0.79 -4.60 24.03
N SER A 170 1.48 -3.92 23.12
CA SER A 170 2.89 -4.15 22.78
C SER A 170 3.17 -5.57 22.26
N ARG A 171 2.25 -6.14 21.48
CA ARG A 171 2.44 -7.44 20.86
C ARG A 171 2.57 -7.30 19.35
N LEU A 172 3.54 -8.02 18.76
CA LEU A 172 3.68 -8.10 17.32
C LEU A 172 2.49 -8.87 16.75
N ARG A 173 1.70 -8.20 15.89
CA ARG A 173 0.52 -8.77 15.25
C ARG A 173 0.81 -9.22 13.83
N CYS A 174 1.63 -8.45 13.15
CA CYS A 174 2.01 -8.73 11.77
C CYS A 174 3.43 -8.22 11.52
N ALA A 175 4.26 -9.03 10.89
CA ALA A 175 5.49 -8.60 10.25
C ALA A 175 5.39 -8.92 8.76
N ARG A 176 5.69 -7.95 7.90
CA ARG A 176 5.73 -8.11 6.45
C ARG A 176 7.09 -7.68 5.92
N ALA A 177 7.82 -8.60 5.31
CA ALA A 177 9.02 -8.32 4.54
C ALA A 177 8.59 -7.99 3.10
N GLY A 178 8.61 -6.72 2.75
CA GLY A 178 8.18 -6.17 1.47
C GLY A 178 7.46 -4.84 1.61
N GLU A 179 7.39 -4.11 0.52
CA GLU A 179 6.71 -2.81 0.47
C GLU A 179 5.19 -2.93 0.69
N ILE A 180 4.62 -1.89 1.27
CA ILE A 180 3.17 -1.67 1.30
C ILE A 180 2.79 -0.96 -0.01
N ARG A 181 2.10 -1.66 -0.89
CA ARG A 181 1.61 -1.14 -2.17
C ARG A 181 0.22 -0.53 -2.01
N GLU A 182 -0.24 0.18 -3.03
CA GLU A 182 -1.58 0.77 -3.02
C GLU A 182 -2.69 -0.27 -2.76
N GLN A 183 -2.55 -1.45 -3.35
CA GLN A 183 -3.50 -2.55 -3.15
C GLN A 183 -3.50 -3.14 -1.73
N ASP A 184 -2.44 -2.91 -0.97
CA ASP A 184 -2.27 -3.44 0.39
C ASP A 184 -2.89 -2.52 1.45
N VAL A 185 -3.21 -1.27 1.10
CA VAL A 185 -3.75 -0.23 2.01
C VAL A 185 -5.00 -0.71 2.76
N ALA A 186 -5.95 -1.32 2.05
CA ALA A 186 -7.18 -1.84 2.66
C ALA A 186 -6.90 -2.97 3.67
N MET A 187 -5.82 -3.73 3.48
CA MET A 187 -5.40 -4.76 4.44
C MET A 187 -4.80 -4.13 5.69
N VAL A 188 -3.95 -3.10 5.53
CA VAL A 188 -3.39 -2.35 6.66
C VAL A 188 -4.52 -1.71 7.48
N ASP A 189 -5.52 -1.11 6.82
CA ASP A 189 -6.68 -0.52 7.50
C ASP A 189 -7.44 -1.54 8.34
N ARG A 190 -7.63 -2.74 7.80
CA ARG A 190 -8.32 -3.84 8.50
C ARG A 190 -7.51 -4.33 9.69
N LEU A 191 -6.21 -4.56 9.51
CA LEU A 191 -5.30 -5.01 10.57
C LEU A 191 -5.28 -4.03 11.74
N LEU A 192 -5.27 -2.72 11.46
CA LEU A 192 -5.23 -1.67 12.49
C LEU A 192 -6.64 -1.30 13.03
N ALA A 193 -7.69 -1.94 12.53
CA ALA A 193 -9.07 -1.80 13.03
C ALA A 193 -9.42 -2.81 14.12
N GLU A 194 -8.66 -3.89 14.20
CA GLU A 194 -8.79 -4.92 15.24
C GLU A 194 -8.28 -4.38 16.58
#